data_0c2508d43e5f37d3685c91dfdc311cf1
#
_entry.id   0c2508d43e5f37d3685c91dfdc311cf1
#
_cell.length_a   1.000
_cell.length_b   1.000
_cell.length_c   1.000
_cell.angle_alpha   90.00
_cell.angle_beta   90.00
_cell.angle_gamma   90.00
#
_symmetry.space_group_name_H-M   'P 1'
#
loop_
_entity.id
_entity.type
_entity.pdbx_description
1 polymer ?
#
loop_
_entity_poly.entity_id
_entity_poly.type
_entity_poly.pdbx_seq_one_letter_code
_entity_poly.pdbx_strand_id
1 'polypeptide(L)' 'MKKALVDPALWALKDITLEATWCYEVTMWPRVIRMISSGKLPVEKIVTGRIEPEAIVEKGFRSLLNPSGQEMKIMVNMS' A
#
# COMPACT_ATOMS: atom_id res chain seq x y z
N MET A 1 -15.78 -3.33 -5.62
CA MET A 1 -15.41 -2.68 -4.34
C MET A 1 -16.58 -2.77 -3.38
N LYS A 2 -16.35 -3.26 -2.18
CA LYS A 2 -17.40 -3.37 -1.17
C LYS A 2 -17.66 -2.01 -0.52
N LYS A 3 -18.94 -1.71 -0.27
CA LYS A 3 -19.33 -0.51 0.49
C LYS A 3 -19.17 -0.79 1.98
N ALA A 4 -18.72 0.19 2.74
CA ALA A 4 -18.64 0.12 4.18
C ALA A 4 -19.83 0.87 4.81
N LEU A 5 -20.37 0.30 5.90
CA LEU A 5 -21.35 0.99 6.72
C LEU A 5 -20.61 1.85 7.73
N VAL A 6 -20.95 3.13 7.79
CA VAL A 6 -20.34 4.09 8.71
C VAL A 6 -21.44 4.89 9.40
N ASP A 7 -21.14 5.39 10.60
CA ASP A 7 -22.05 6.21 11.37
C ASP A 7 -21.50 7.64 11.45
N PRO A 8 -22.00 8.57 10.64
CA PRO A 8 -21.52 9.95 10.64
C PRO A 8 -21.74 10.68 11.99
N ALA A 9 -22.73 10.26 12.77
CA ALA A 9 -22.98 10.86 14.09
C ALA A 9 -21.80 10.62 15.04
N LEU A 10 -21.18 9.43 14.97
CA LEU A 10 -19.98 9.14 15.77
C LEU A 10 -18.79 9.99 15.35
N TRP A 11 -18.69 10.31 14.07
CA TRP A 11 -17.64 11.22 13.59
C TRP A 11 -17.81 12.62 14.13
N ALA A 12 -19.07 13.13 14.13
CA ALA A 12 -19.37 14.45 14.65
C ALA A 12 -19.09 14.55 16.15
N LEU A 13 -19.44 13.51 16.91
CA LEU A 13 -19.19 13.48 18.36
C LEU A 13 -17.70 13.49 18.72
N LYS A 14 -16.85 13.06 17.81
CA LYS A 14 -15.39 12.99 18.01
C LYS A 14 -14.63 14.09 17.28
N ASP A 15 -15.30 15.01 16.65
CA ASP A 15 -14.72 16.09 15.84
C ASP A 15 -13.72 15.57 14.80
N ILE A 16 -14.10 14.51 14.07
CA ILE A 16 -13.24 13.88 13.05
C ILE A 16 -13.34 14.65 11.74
N THR A 17 -12.19 14.93 11.13
CA THR A 17 -12.09 15.41 9.77
C THR A 17 -11.82 14.25 8.83
N LEU A 18 -12.61 14.11 7.78
CA LEU A 18 -12.44 13.08 6.76
C LEU A 18 -12.02 13.72 5.45
N GLU A 19 -10.86 13.34 4.95
CA GLU A 19 -10.38 13.72 3.63
C GLU A 19 -10.17 12.49 2.77
N ALA A 20 -10.55 12.59 1.50
CA ALA A 20 -10.36 11.51 0.55
C ALA A 20 -9.39 11.95 -0.54
N THR A 21 -8.53 11.03 -0.95
CA THR A 21 -7.60 11.24 -2.06
C THR A 21 -7.76 10.09 -3.05
N TRP A 22 -7.45 10.38 -4.30
CA TRP A 22 -7.44 9.38 -5.35
C TRP A 22 -6.08 9.39 -6.04
N CYS A 23 -5.35 8.28 -5.89
CA CYS A 23 -4.01 8.14 -6.47
C CYS A 23 -3.06 9.25 -6.01
N TYR A 24 -2.20 9.71 -6.90
CA TYR A 24 -1.19 10.73 -6.62
C TYR A 24 -0.75 11.41 -7.92
N GLU A 25 -0.18 12.59 -7.79
CA GLU A 25 0.37 13.32 -8.92
C GLU A 25 1.74 12.76 -9.32
N VAL A 26 2.03 12.82 -10.62
CA VAL A 26 3.32 12.36 -11.18
C VAL A 26 4.51 13.08 -10.51
N THR A 27 4.31 14.35 -10.14
CA THR A 27 5.33 15.17 -9.48
C THR A 27 5.76 14.64 -8.11
N MET A 28 4.97 13.73 -7.52
CA MET A 28 5.31 13.09 -6.24
C MET A 28 6.48 12.10 -6.36
N TRP A 29 6.69 11.51 -7.52
CA TRP A 29 7.72 10.49 -7.71
C TRP A 29 9.12 10.94 -7.31
N PRO A 30 9.63 12.09 -7.80
CA PRO A 30 10.96 12.54 -7.39
C PRO A 30 11.08 12.81 -5.89
N ARG A 31 10.02 13.31 -5.27
CA ARG A 31 9.99 13.59 -3.84
C ARG A 31 10.09 12.30 -3.03
N VAL A 32 9.30 11.30 -3.39
CA VAL A 32 9.29 10.00 -2.70
C VAL A 32 10.64 9.31 -2.85
N ILE A 33 11.22 9.32 -4.06
CA ILE A 33 12.53 8.72 -4.31
C ILE A 33 13.60 9.39 -3.42
N ARG A 34 13.58 10.71 -3.30
CA ARG A 34 14.52 11.42 -2.42
C ARG A 34 14.34 11.04 -0.95
N MET A 35 13.10 10.86 -0.49
CA MET A 35 12.82 10.43 0.88
C MET A 35 13.36 9.03 1.14
N ILE A 36 13.23 8.13 0.18
CA ILE A 36 13.77 6.77 0.27
C ILE A 36 15.30 6.81 0.32
N SER A 37 15.92 7.55 -0.61
CA SER A 37 17.39 7.65 -0.72
C SER A 37 18.02 8.26 0.53
N SER A 38 17.33 9.18 1.20
CA SER A 38 17.84 9.82 2.41
C SER A 38 17.64 9.01 3.68
N GLY A 39 16.97 7.86 3.59
CA GLY A 39 16.69 7.01 4.75
C GLY A 39 15.50 7.48 5.60
N LYS A 40 14.84 8.58 5.23
CA LYS A 40 13.67 9.08 5.97
C LYS A 40 12.44 8.21 5.79
N LEU A 41 12.39 7.43 4.72
CA LEU A 41 11.29 6.53 4.43
C LEU A 41 11.83 5.10 4.30
N PRO A 42 11.76 4.30 5.38
CA PRO A 42 12.34 2.96 5.39
C PRO A 42 11.46 1.94 4.68
N VAL A 43 11.41 2.00 3.35
CA VAL A 43 10.52 1.17 2.52
C VAL A 43 10.82 -0.32 2.61
N GLU A 44 12.04 -0.70 2.96
CA GLU A 44 12.42 -2.11 3.14
C GLU A 44 11.61 -2.79 4.24
N LYS A 45 11.04 -2.04 5.17
CA LYS A 45 10.17 -2.58 6.22
C LYS A 45 8.80 -2.99 5.71
N ILE A 46 8.35 -2.44 4.59
CA ILE A 46 7.05 -2.79 4.00
C ILE A 46 7.17 -3.78 2.84
N VAL A 47 8.36 -3.98 2.29
CA VAL A 47 8.60 -5.00 1.27
C VAL A 47 8.70 -6.35 1.97
N THR A 48 7.65 -7.17 1.83
CA THR A 48 7.54 -8.46 2.51
C THR A 48 7.96 -9.64 1.65
N GLY A 49 8.03 -9.46 0.33
CA GLY A 49 8.45 -10.54 -0.56
C GLY A 49 9.08 -10.03 -1.84
N ARG A 50 9.92 -10.87 -2.43
CA ARG A 50 10.51 -10.65 -3.75
C ARG A 50 10.34 -11.92 -4.55
N ILE A 51 9.79 -11.79 -5.76
CA ILE A 51 9.47 -12.94 -6.60
C ILE A 51 9.94 -12.71 -8.03
N GLU A 52 10.06 -13.80 -8.79
CA GLU A 52 10.32 -13.73 -10.23
C GLU A 52 9.00 -13.56 -11.00
N PRO A 53 9.04 -13.01 -12.24
CA PRO A 53 7.82 -12.77 -13.02
C PRO A 53 6.96 -14.01 -13.24
N GLU A 54 7.57 -15.19 -13.39
CA GLU A 54 6.86 -16.44 -13.61
C GLU A 54 5.98 -16.84 -12.43
N ALA A 55 6.31 -16.37 -11.23
CA ALA A 55 5.58 -16.69 -10.02
C ALA A 55 4.52 -15.64 -9.65
N ILE A 56 4.24 -14.67 -10.52
CA ILE A 56 3.42 -13.50 -10.19
C ILE A 56 2.00 -13.88 -9.75
N VAL A 57 1.40 -14.90 -10.35
CA VAL A 57 0.05 -15.33 -9.99
C VAL A 57 0.05 -16.03 -8.63
N GLU A 58 0.88 -17.06 -8.48
CA GLU A 58 0.87 -17.93 -7.29
C GLU A 58 1.47 -17.25 -6.06
N LYS A 59 2.63 -16.61 -6.21
CA LYS A 59 3.36 -16.01 -5.09
C LYS A 59 3.11 -14.51 -4.96
N GLY A 60 2.52 -13.88 -5.96
CA GLY A 60 2.14 -12.48 -5.94
C GLY A 60 0.66 -12.30 -5.59
N PHE A 61 -0.20 -12.37 -6.59
CA PHE A 61 -1.62 -12.04 -6.42
C PHE A 61 -2.32 -12.92 -5.41
N ARG A 62 -2.13 -14.25 -5.47
CA ARG A 62 -2.77 -15.17 -4.53
C ARG A 62 -2.32 -14.94 -3.09
N SER A 63 -1.03 -14.68 -2.89
CA SER A 63 -0.51 -14.38 -1.55
C SER A 63 -1.08 -13.09 -0.98
N LEU A 64 -1.21 -12.05 -1.80
CA LEU A 64 -1.80 -10.77 -1.38
C LEU A 64 -3.30 -10.87 -1.09
N LEU A 65 -4.01 -11.76 -1.77
CA LEU A 65 -5.45 -11.96 -1.57
C LEU A 65 -5.77 -12.90 -0.41
N ASN A 66 -4.77 -13.57 0.15
CA ASN A 66 -4.97 -14.50 1.27
C ASN A 66 -5.31 -13.73 2.54
N PRO A 67 -6.54 -13.90 3.13
CA PRO A 67 -6.93 -13.12 4.30
C PRO A 67 -6.09 -13.41 5.55
N SER A 68 -5.48 -14.59 5.64
CA SER A 68 -4.59 -14.97 6.74
C SER A 68 -3.11 -14.70 6.43
N GLY A 69 -2.82 -14.20 5.24
CA GLY A 69 -1.46 -13.89 4.82
C GLY A 69 -0.91 -12.63 5.49
N GLN A 70 0.41 -12.53 5.54
CA GLN A 70 1.12 -11.40 6.14
C GLN A 70 1.83 -10.54 5.10
N GLU A 71 1.52 -10.77 3.82
CA GLU A 71 2.15 -10.00 2.75
C GLU A 71 1.59 -8.59 2.68
N MET A 72 2.49 -7.61 2.61
CA MET A 72 2.15 -6.20 2.48
C MET A 72 2.53 -5.67 1.10
N LYS A 73 3.77 -5.88 0.70
CA LYS A 73 4.30 -5.40 -0.58
C LYS A 73 5.21 -6.45 -1.18
N ILE A 74 4.83 -6.97 -2.33
CA ILE A 74 5.64 -7.95 -3.07
C ILE A 74 6.26 -7.26 -4.27
N MET A 75 7.58 -7.35 -4.38
CA MET A 75 8.34 -6.82 -5.50
C MET A 75 8.61 -7.91 -6.52
N VAL A 76 8.44 -7.59 -7.79
CA VAL A 76 8.76 -8.50 -8.89
C VAL A 76 10.14 -8.14 -9.44
N ASN A 77 11.03 -9.11 -9.42
CA ASN A 77 12.38 -8.92 -9.97
C ASN A 77 12.34 -8.98 -11.50
N MET A 78 12.73 -7.90 -12.16
CA MET A 78 12.65 -7.78 -13.61
C MET A 78 13.99 -8.02 -14.32
N SER A 79 15.04 -8.30 -13.58
CA SER A 79 16.37 -8.53 -14.17
C SER A 79 16.69 -10.01 -14.32
#